data_e526821e4b288de1d8221903d25260cb
#
_entry.id   e526821e4b288de1d8221903d25260cb
#
_cell.length_a   1.000
_cell.length_b   1.000
_cell.length_c   1.000
_cell.angle_alpha   90.00
_cell.angle_beta   90.00
_cell.angle_gamma   90.00
#
_symmetry.space_group_name_H-M   'P 1'
#
loop_
_entity.id
_entity.type
_entity.pdbx_description
1 polymer ?
#
loop_
_entity_poly.entity_id
_entity_poly.type
_entity_poly.pdbx_seq_one_letter_code
_entity_poly.pdbx_strand_id
1 'polypeptide(L)'
;GRIVVWGDIFNIEKKVSMTRDKNIFVIDITDYSGSTSVKVFGTIKDTAILDNLKKGDTVVVQGDVEYDRYAGELMLIARSIGTANKVKVVDKAEEKRVELHLHTNMSQMDAVTSAGDLVKRAADWGHPAVAITDHGVAQAFPDAMKAADKINKDGEKIKVIYGTEAYFMDDLVESVSGKSEEPLDGTFICFDIETTGLSANRDKITEIGAVKVENGQITDTFSTFANPGMPIPAKITELTGITDAMVKDAPSQSEAVSAFLDFAGDNVLVAHNAPFDTSFIRKACENMNREYNYTSIDTVAISRAILTDIKNCKLDTVAKYLRLGDFNHHRATDDAEMLARIFINLCTRLKDDYNITKTNEINTQIAGGGDFKKLPTYHQIILVKNLTGLKNLYKLISYAHLTYFYKKPRIPKSELVKHREGLIIGSACCAGQLYQAILLGKPWPEIKAIASFYDYLEIQHAGNNKFMIRE
;
A
#
# COMPACT_ATOMS: atom_id res chain seq x y z
N GLY A 1 -0.78 -18.42 -43.78
CA GLY A 1 -2.09 -18.99 -44.08
C GLY A 1 -3.15 -17.91 -44.15
N ARG A 2 -4.33 -18.26 -44.70
CA ARG A 2 -5.43 -17.30 -44.87
C ARG A 2 -6.17 -17.07 -43.53
N ILE A 3 -6.32 -15.79 -43.14
CA ILE A 3 -7.04 -15.39 -41.95
C ILE A 3 -8.00 -14.24 -42.28
N VAL A 4 -8.96 -14.04 -41.39
CA VAL A 4 -9.81 -12.85 -41.36
C VAL A 4 -9.55 -12.18 -40.00
N VAL A 5 -9.23 -10.89 -40.02
CA VAL A 5 -9.03 -10.07 -38.86
C VAL A 5 -9.99 -8.90 -38.85
N TRP A 6 -10.33 -8.45 -37.69
CA TRP A 6 -11.16 -7.28 -37.44
C TRP A 6 -10.37 -6.32 -36.53
N GLY A 7 -10.45 -5.03 -36.78
CA GLY A 7 -9.79 -4.05 -35.92
C GLY A 7 -10.07 -2.60 -36.29
N ASP A 8 -9.81 -1.71 -35.35
CA ASP A 8 -9.85 -0.27 -35.52
C ASP A 8 -8.54 0.23 -36.12
N ILE A 9 -8.60 1.12 -37.09
CA ILE A 9 -7.44 1.73 -37.76
C ILE A 9 -6.84 2.76 -36.81
N PHE A 10 -5.59 2.60 -36.41
CA PHE A 10 -4.86 3.60 -35.62
C PHE A 10 -3.74 4.30 -36.42
N ASN A 11 -3.35 3.75 -37.57
CA ASN A 11 -2.46 4.40 -38.53
C ASN A 11 -2.82 3.99 -39.97
N ILE A 12 -2.62 4.89 -40.93
CA ILE A 12 -2.81 4.61 -42.36
C ILE A 12 -1.81 5.43 -43.17
N GLU A 13 -1.04 4.75 -43.99
CA GLU A 13 -0.07 5.34 -44.92
C GLU A 13 -0.39 4.95 -46.34
N LYS A 14 -0.37 5.90 -47.25
CA LYS A 14 -0.51 5.67 -48.70
C LYS A 14 0.83 5.89 -49.38
N LYS A 15 1.34 4.87 -50.05
CA LYS A 15 2.56 4.93 -50.87
C LYS A 15 2.21 4.68 -52.32
N VAL A 16 2.69 5.53 -53.21
CA VAL A 16 2.53 5.33 -54.66
C VAL A 16 3.67 4.46 -55.15
N SER A 17 3.35 3.38 -55.90
CA SER A 17 4.36 2.53 -56.52
C SER A 17 5.25 3.34 -57.46
N MET A 18 6.52 2.95 -57.60
CA MET A 18 7.48 3.59 -58.51
C MET A 18 6.99 3.56 -59.98
N THR A 19 6.17 2.59 -60.37
CA THR A 19 5.58 2.47 -61.70
C THR A 19 4.31 3.30 -61.88
N ARG A 20 3.84 4.01 -60.82
CA ARG A 20 2.62 4.82 -60.76
C ARG A 20 1.30 4.10 -61.10
N ASP A 21 1.31 2.80 -61.36
CA ASP A 21 0.12 2.03 -61.75
C ASP A 21 -0.60 1.39 -60.55
N LYS A 22 0.03 1.34 -59.37
CA LYS A 22 -0.55 0.74 -58.19
C LYS A 22 -0.30 1.60 -56.98
N ASN A 23 -1.32 1.74 -56.13
CA ASN A 23 -1.21 2.29 -54.78
C ASN A 23 -0.94 1.18 -53.78
N ILE A 24 -0.12 1.46 -52.78
CA ILE A 24 0.13 0.57 -51.65
C ILE A 24 -0.35 1.30 -50.42
N PHE A 25 -1.28 0.68 -49.70
CA PHE A 25 -1.71 1.17 -48.38
C PHE A 25 -1.11 0.27 -47.31
N VAL A 26 -0.56 0.86 -46.29
CA VAL A 26 -0.17 0.21 -45.03
C VAL A 26 -1.10 0.73 -43.99
N ILE A 27 -1.90 -0.17 -43.39
CA ILE A 27 -2.96 0.14 -42.43
C ILE A 27 -2.65 -0.64 -41.15
N ASP A 28 -2.42 0.07 -40.05
CA ASP A 28 -2.20 -0.57 -38.75
C ASP A 28 -3.54 -0.63 -38.02
N ILE A 29 -3.93 -1.85 -37.65
CA ILE A 29 -5.21 -2.12 -37.00
C ILE A 29 -4.99 -2.79 -35.63
N THR A 30 -5.92 -2.55 -34.75
CA THR A 30 -5.95 -3.16 -33.40
C THR A 30 -7.36 -3.59 -33.04
N ASP A 31 -7.47 -4.72 -32.35
CA ASP A 31 -8.67 -5.19 -31.66
C ASP A 31 -8.59 -4.99 -30.15
N TYR A 32 -7.55 -4.23 -29.70
CA TYR A 32 -7.19 -3.97 -28.28
C TYR A 32 -6.64 -5.18 -27.52
N SER A 33 -6.56 -6.37 -28.12
CA SER A 33 -5.81 -7.51 -27.56
C SER A 33 -4.43 -7.63 -28.19
N GLY A 34 -4.30 -7.09 -29.41
CA GLY A 34 -3.08 -7.02 -30.19
C GLY A 34 -3.21 -6.06 -31.36
N SER A 35 -2.14 -5.90 -32.13
CA SER A 35 -2.13 -5.09 -33.38
C SER A 35 -1.41 -5.81 -34.49
N THR A 36 -1.77 -5.48 -35.71
CA THR A 36 -1.10 -5.98 -36.92
C THR A 36 -1.11 -4.96 -38.02
N SER A 37 -0.09 -4.99 -38.84
CA SER A 37 -0.02 -4.17 -40.06
C SER A 37 -0.61 -4.91 -41.23
N VAL A 38 -1.49 -4.24 -41.97
CA VAL A 38 -2.19 -4.73 -43.15
C VAL A 38 -1.63 -4.01 -44.37
N LYS A 39 -1.17 -4.77 -45.38
CA LYS A 39 -0.71 -4.22 -46.64
C LYS A 39 -1.72 -4.50 -47.73
N VAL A 40 -2.20 -3.44 -48.41
CA VAL A 40 -3.20 -3.54 -49.47
C VAL A 40 -2.58 -3.03 -50.74
N PHE A 41 -2.63 -3.85 -51.80
CA PHE A 41 -2.22 -3.48 -53.13
C PHE A 41 -3.46 -3.25 -53.99
N GLY A 42 -3.57 -2.10 -54.62
CA GLY A 42 -4.71 -1.78 -55.48
C GLY A 42 -4.33 -0.96 -56.70
N THR A 43 -5.07 -1.16 -57.79
CA THR A 43 -5.03 -0.24 -58.92
C THR A 43 -5.72 1.07 -58.53
N ILE A 44 -5.44 2.17 -59.23
CA ILE A 44 -6.03 3.48 -58.92
C ILE A 44 -7.56 3.44 -58.93
N LYS A 45 -8.17 2.54 -59.71
CA LYS A 45 -9.63 2.37 -59.78
C LYS A 45 -10.21 1.62 -58.58
N ASP A 46 -9.44 0.74 -57.93
CA ASP A 46 -9.88 -0.10 -56.84
C ASP A 46 -9.69 0.57 -55.46
N THR A 47 -9.00 1.72 -55.42
CA THR A 47 -8.63 2.40 -54.16
C THR A 47 -9.66 3.40 -53.66
N ALA A 48 -10.77 3.63 -54.36
CA ALA A 48 -11.78 4.62 -53.96
C ALA A 48 -12.34 4.39 -52.52
N ILE A 49 -12.47 3.12 -52.11
CA ILE A 49 -12.89 2.77 -50.75
C ILE A 49 -11.76 3.09 -49.74
N LEU A 50 -10.52 2.75 -50.12
CA LEU A 50 -9.35 2.92 -49.23
C LEU A 50 -8.99 4.39 -49.02
N ASP A 51 -9.25 5.24 -49.99
CA ASP A 51 -9.01 6.68 -49.93
C ASP A 51 -9.95 7.39 -48.90
N ASN A 52 -11.08 6.76 -48.58
CA ASN A 52 -12.04 7.28 -47.59
C ASN A 52 -11.79 6.78 -46.18
N LEU A 53 -10.92 5.77 -45.98
CA LEU A 53 -10.60 5.25 -44.66
C LEU A 53 -9.76 6.24 -43.89
N LYS A 54 -10.07 6.38 -42.58
CA LYS A 54 -9.36 7.25 -41.66
C LYS A 54 -9.10 6.56 -40.33
N LYS A 55 -8.21 7.13 -39.55
CA LYS A 55 -7.98 6.69 -38.18
C LYS A 55 -9.29 6.70 -37.39
N GLY A 56 -9.53 5.60 -36.67
CA GLY A 56 -10.74 5.37 -35.90
C GLY A 56 -11.83 4.59 -36.61
N ASP A 57 -11.72 4.39 -37.92
CA ASP A 57 -12.63 3.50 -38.67
C ASP A 57 -12.33 2.04 -38.31
N THR A 58 -13.37 1.22 -38.32
CA THR A 58 -13.25 -0.22 -38.10
C THR A 58 -13.30 -0.95 -39.42
N VAL A 59 -12.37 -1.88 -39.60
CA VAL A 59 -12.29 -2.69 -40.83
C VAL A 59 -12.27 -4.18 -40.53
N VAL A 60 -12.77 -4.96 -41.48
CA VAL A 60 -12.56 -6.42 -41.59
C VAL A 60 -11.67 -6.67 -42.78
N VAL A 61 -10.61 -7.41 -42.56
CA VAL A 61 -9.61 -7.71 -43.59
C VAL A 61 -9.46 -9.22 -43.72
N GLN A 62 -9.60 -9.73 -44.92
CA GLN A 62 -9.23 -11.10 -45.27
C GLN A 62 -7.93 -11.09 -46.05
N GLY A 63 -6.97 -11.88 -45.65
CA GLY A 63 -5.67 -11.91 -46.31
C GLY A 63 -4.81 -13.09 -45.90
N ASP A 64 -3.59 -13.11 -46.39
CA ASP A 64 -2.58 -14.10 -46.04
C ASP A 64 -1.49 -13.45 -45.20
N VAL A 65 -1.05 -14.12 -44.13
CA VAL A 65 0.07 -13.65 -43.27
C VAL A 65 1.36 -14.02 -43.99
N GLU A 66 2.16 -13.01 -44.31
CA GLU A 66 3.44 -13.14 -44.99
C GLU A 66 4.51 -12.29 -44.29
N TYR A 67 5.78 -12.71 -44.43
CA TYR A 67 6.92 -11.92 -43.94
C TYR A 67 7.26 -10.85 -44.99
N ASP A 68 7.08 -9.59 -44.62
CA ASP A 68 7.45 -8.45 -45.46
C ASP A 68 8.94 -8.14 -45.31
N ARG A 69 9.73 -8.39 -46.33
CA ARG A 69 11.19 -8.18 -46.30
C ARG A 69 11.60 -6.71 -46.20
N TYR A 70 10.71 -5.78 -46.55
CA TYR A 70 10.98 -4.34 -46.45
C TYR A 70 10.65 -3.78 -45.09
N ALA A 71 9.60 -4.28 -44.44
CA ALA A 71 9.26 -3.92 -43.06
C ALA A 71 10.03 -4.75 -42.01
N GLY A 72 10.53 -5.94 -42.42
CA GLY A 72 11.24 -6.84 -41.48
C GLY A 72 10.34 -7.56 -40.51
N GLU A 73 9.03 -7.65 -40.76
CA GLU A 73 8.03 -8.21 -39.86
C GLU A 73 6.93 -9.00 -40.60
N LEU A 74 6.13 -9.74 -39.82
CA LEU A 74 4.94 -10.41 -40.37
C LEU A 74 3.83 -9.37 -40.56
N MET A 75 3.29 -9.35 -41.77
CA MET A 75 2.18 -8.46 -42.16
C MET A 75 1.03 -9.27 -42.77
N LEU A 76 -0.18 -8.73 -42.68
CA LEU A 76 -1.35 -9.28 -43.33
C LEU A 76 -1.44 -8.68 -44.73
N ILE A 77 -1.20 -9.49 -45.79
CA ILE A 77 -1.39 -9.08 -47.16
C ILE A 77 -2.87 -9.23 -47.51
N ALA A 78 -3.57 -8.11 -47.62
CA ALA A 78 -5.01 -8.10 -47.84
C ALA A 78 -5.39 -8.57 -49.23
N ARG A 79 -6.37 -9.48 -49.28
CA ARG A 79 -7.10 -9.88 -50.50
C ARG A 79 -8.41 -9.13 -50.63
N SER A 80 -9.05 -8.88 -49.47
CA SER A 80 -10.24 -8.04 -49.41
C SER A 80 -10.24 -7.25 -48.09
N ILE A 81 -10.80 -6.05 -48.15
CA ILE A 81 -11.00 -5.16 -47.02
C ILE A 81 -12.37 -4.51 -47.11
N GLY A 82 -13.06 -4.43 -46.02
CA GLY A 82 -14.35 -3.76 -45.93
C GLY A 82 -14.47 -3.00 -44.60
N THR A 83 -15.31 -1.98 -44.58
CA THR A 83 -15.68 -1.28 -43.39
C THR A 83 -16.61 -2.13 -42.53
N ALA A 84 -16.47 -2.05 -41.22
CA ALA A 84 -17.32 -2.73 -40.26
C ALA A 84 -17.82 -1.75 -39.21
N ASN A 85 -18.91 -2.12 -38.54
CA ASN A 85 -19.36 -1.36 -37.40
C ASN A 85 -18.42 -1.58 -36.21
N LYS A 86 -18.05 -0.49 -35.55
CA LYS A 86 -17.25 -0.56 -34.33
C LYS A 86 -18.00 -1.32 -33.24
N VAL A 87 -17.39 -2.40 -32.75
CA VAL A 87 -17.94 -3.13 -31.59
C VAL A 87 -17.66 -2.30 -30.35
N LYS A 88 -18.71 -1.70 -29.81
CA LYS A 88 -18.60 -0.97 -28.54
C LYS A 88 -18.59 -1.98 -27.39
N VAL A 89 -17.57 -1.91 -26.54
CA VAL A 89 -17.61 -2.59 -25.25
C VAL A 89 -18.67 -1.90 -24.41
N VAL A 90 -19.62 -2.66 -23.91
CA VAL A 90 -20.72 -2.17 -23.08
C VAL A 90 -20.74 -2.90 -21.74
N ASP A 91 -21.12 -2.21 -20.68
CA ASP A 91 -21.44 -2.85 -19.43
C ASP A 91 -22.85 -3.46 -19.53
N LYS A 92 -22.96 -4.79 -19.34
CA LYS A 92 -24.21 -5.54 -19.43
C LYS A 92 -24.82 -5.84 -18.04
N ALA A 93 -24.21 -5.36 -16.93
CA ALA A 93 -24.73 -5.54 -15.61
C ALA A 93 -26.10 -4.86 -15.48
N GLU A 94 -27.06 -5.55 -14.84
CA GLU A 94 -28.40 -4.98 -14.56
C GLU A 94 -28.27 -3.82 -13.56
N GLU A 95 -27.56 -4.04 -12.46
CA GLU A 95 -27.19 -3.00 -11.51
C GLU A 95 -25.82 -2.41 -11.88
N LYS A 96 -25.79 -1.10 -12.09
CA LYS A 96 -24.56 -0.38 -12.44
C LYS A 96 -23.79 -0.02 -11.19
N ARG A 97 -22.53 -0.45 -11.15
CA ARG A 97 -21.59 -0.10 -10.10
C ARG A 97 -21.18 1.37 -10.22
N VAL A 98 -20.97 2.04 -9.10
CA VAL A 98 -20.26 3.32 -9.03
C VAL A 98 -18.77 3.04 -8.79
N GLU A 99 -17.91 3.46 -9.72
CA GLU A 99 -16.48 3.37 -9.51
C GLU A 99 -16.02 4.46 -8.54
N LEU A 100 -15.40 4.05 -7.43
CA LEU A 100 -14.96 4.95 -6.37
C LEU A 100 -13.42 5.14 -6.32
N HIS A 101 -12.68 4.39 -7.15
CA HIS A 101 -11.21 4.42 -7.19
C HIS A 101 -10.73 4.41 -8.63
N LEU A 102 -10.56 5.59 -9.23
CA LEU A 102 -10.28 5.79 -10.64
C LEU A 102 -9.22 6.87 -10.86
N HIS A 103 -8.23 6.54 -11.67
CA HIS A 103 -7.14 7.44 -12.05
C HIS A 103 -7.30 7.98 -13.46
N THR A 104 -7.03 9.26 -13.62
CA THR A 104 -6.91 9.93 -14.92
C THR A 104 -5.45 10.10 -15.30
N ASN A 105 -5.19 10.65 -16.48
CA ASN A 105 -3.84 11.02 -16.92
C ASN A 105 -3.15 12.10 -16.02
N MET A 106 -3.84 12.61 -14.99
CA MET A 106 -3.23 13.47 -13.98
C MET A 106 -2.53 12.66 -12.89
N SER A 107 -2.78 11.34 -12.78
CA SER A 107 -1.98 10.40 -12.00
C SER A 107 -0.74 10.03 -12.79
N GLN A 108 0.34 10.78 -12.58
CA GLN A 108 1.59 10.68 -13.34
C GLN A 108 2.17 9.25 -13.28
N MET A 109 2.50 8.70 -14.46
CA MET A 109 3.05 7.35 -14.66
C MET A 109 2.12 6.19 -14.24
N ASP A 110 0.84 6.47 -13.99
CA ASP A 110 -0.12 5.46 -13.56
C ASP A 110 -1.28 5.29 -14.57
N ALA A 111 -1.84 6.38 -15.09
CA ALA A 111 -2.92 6.33 -16.05
C ALA A 111 -2.70 7.26 -17.25
N VAL A 112 -3.41 6.98 -18.36
CA VAL A 112 -3.25 7.70 -19.63
C VAL A 112 -4.56 8.30 -20.15
N THR A 113 -5.70 7.93 -19.57
CA THR A 113 -7.03 8.33 -20.06
C THR A 113 -7.44 9.68 -19.45
N SER A 114 -7.98 10.57 -20.27
CA SER A 114 -8.47 11.88 -19.80
C SER A 114 -9.70 11.74 -18.90
N ALA A 115 -9.87 12.67 -17.97
CA ALA A 115 -11.06 12.72 -17.10
C ALA A 115 -12.36 12.80 -17.92
N GLY A 116 -12.35 13.58 -19.00
CA GLY A 116 -13.52 13.72 -19.89
C GLY A 116 -13.92 12.40 -20.56
N ASP A 117 -12.97 11.63 -21.03
CA ASP A 117 -13.23 10.33 -21.67
C ASP A 117 -13.74 9.29 -20.66
N LEU A 118 -13.22 9.32 -19.43
CA LEU A 118 -13.67 8.44 -18.35
C LEU A 118 -15.11 8.74 -17.95
N VAL A 119 -15.45 10.01 -17.73
CA VAL A 119 -16.82 10.45 -17.41
C VAL A 119 -17.79 10.09 -18.53
N LYS A 120 -17.39 10.32 -19.79
CA LYS A 120 -18.18 9.93 -20.95
C LYS A 120 -18.39 8.42 -21.03
N ARG A 121 -17.36 7.62 -20.80
CA ARG A 121 -17.45 6.16 -20.81
C ARG A 121 -18.40 5.65 -19.72
N ALA A 122 -18.35 6.22 -18.52
CA ALA A 122 -19.26 5.88 -17.43
C ALA A 122 -20.71 6.21 -17.79
N ALA A 123 -20.96 7.36 -18.40
CA ALA A 123 -22.29 7.75 -18.90
C ALA A 123 -22.76 6.83 -20.03
N ASP A 124 -21.93 6.55 -21.04
CA ASP A 124 -22.25 5.64 -22.18
C ASP A 124 -22.61 4.22 -21.68
N TRP A 125 -22.11 3.81 -20.51
CA TRP A 125 -22.42 2.54 -19.86
C TRP A 125 -23.62 2.59 -18.92
N GLY A 126 -24.22 3.78 -18.71
CA GLY A 126 -25.37 3.98 -17.84
C GLY A 126 -25.04 3.99 -16.36
N HIS A 127 -23.77 4.25 -15.98
CA HIS A 127 -23.38 4.43 -14.58
C HIS A 127 -23.97 5.74 -14.03
N PRO A 128 -24.58 5.72 -12.82
CA PRO A 128 -25.17 6.94 -12.26
C PRO A 128 -24.13 7.94 -11.76
N ALA A 129 -22.93 7.47 -11.43
CA ALA A 129 -21.82 8.28 -10.94
C ALA A 129 -20.47 7.62 -11.21
N VAL A 130 -19.41 8.42 -11.15
CA VAL A 130 -18.01 8.01 -11.21
C VAL A 130 -17.17 8.91 -10.33
N ALA A 131 -16.24 8.36 -9.55
CA ALA A 131 -15.27 9.14 -8.79
C ALA A 131 -14.04 9.42 -9.63
N ILE A 132 -13.38 10.55 -9.34
CA ILE A 132 -12.05 10.89 -9.84
C ILE A 132 -11.14 10.97 -8.61
N THR A 133 -10.15 10.07 -8.55
CA THR A 133 -9.31 9.87 -7.36
C THR A 133 -7.83 9.78 -7.73
N ASP A 134 -7.32 10.76 -8.44
CA ASP A 134 -5.92 10.85 -8.80
C ASP A 134 -4.98 10.90 -7.59
N HIS A 135 -3.75 10.43 -7.75
CA HIS A 135 -2.73 10.37 -6.71
C HIS A 135 -2.34 11.74 -6.15
N GLY A 136 -2.88 12.10 -4.99
CA GLY A 136 -2.50 13.29 -4.22
C GLY A 136 -2.79 14.63 -4.88
N VAL A 137 -3.64 14.66 -5.91
CA VAL A 137 -3.92 15.86 -6.71
C VAL A 137 -5.40 16.03 -7.03
N ALA A 138 -5.79 17.21 -7.54
CA ALA A 138 -7.16 17.58 -7.91
C ALA A 138 -7.26 18.21 -9.30
N GLN A 139 -6.23 18.12 -10.13
CA GLN A 139 -6.17 18.83 -11.43
C GLN A 139 -7.24 18.37 -12.41
N ALA A 140 -7.70 17.13 -12.34
CA ALA A 140 -8.72 16.59 -13.24
C ALA A 140 -10.14 17.08 -12.96
N PHE A 141 -10.40 17.72 -11.81
CA PHE A 141 -11.76 18.13 -11.40
C PHE A 141 -12.47 19.05 -12.38
N PRO A 142 -11.82 20.12 -12.89
CA PRO A 142 -12.50 21.04 -13.84
C PRO A 142 -12.90 20.33 -15.14
N ASP A 143 -12.07 19.42 -15.66
CA ASP A 143 -12.35 18.71 -16.91
C ASP A 143 -13.44 17.65 -16.72
N ALA A 144 -13.43 16.94 -15.59
CA ALA A 144 -14.50 16.02 -15.22
C ALA A 144 -15.85 16.75 -15.06
N MET A 145 -15.85 17.91 -14.40
CA MET A 145 -17.04 18.76 -14.24
C MET A 145 -17.60 19.21 -15.59
N LYS A 146 -16.76 19.77 -16.46
CA LYS A 146 -17.19 20.23 -17.79
C LYS A 146 -17.77 19.09 -18.63
N ALA A 147 -17.15 17.90 -18.55
CA ALA A 147 -17.65 16.72 -19.26
C ALA A 147 -19.03 16.30 -18.76
N ALA A 148 -19.20 16.20 -17.44
CA ALA A 148 -20.49 15.87 -16.84
C ALA A 148 -21.56 16.90 -17.14
N ASP A 149 -21.26 18.20 -17.05
CA ASP A 149 -22.18 19.28 -17.35
C ASP A 149 -22.68 19.22 -18.80
N LYS A 150 -21.78 18.90 -19.75
CA LYS A 150 -22.14 18.72 -21.15
C LYS A 150 -23.09 17.55 -21.35
N ILE A 151 -22.74 16.37 -20.80
CA ILE A 151 -23.54 15.15 -20.89
C ILE A 151 -24.92 15.37 -20.28
N ASN A 152 -24.98 16.01 -19.10
CA ASN A 152 -26.22 16.26 -18.40
C ASN A 152 -27.15 17.26 -19.11
N LYS A 153 -26.59 18.21 -19.89
CA LYS A 153 -27.36 19.11 -20.77
C LYS A 153 -27.97 18.38 -21.96
N ASP A 154 -27.30 17.36 -22.45
CA ASP A 154 -27.74 16.54 -23.60
C ASP A 154 -28.82 15.49 -23.21
N GLY A 155 -29.24 15.47 -21.90
CA GLY A 155 -30.36 14.64 -21.39
C GLY A 155 -29.94 13.37 -20.66
N GLU A 156 -28.69 12.97 -20.72
CA GLU A 156 -28.13 11.89 -19.90
C GLU A 156 -27.83 12.41 -18.50
N LYS A 157 -27.67 11.51 -17.50
CA LYS A 157 -27.38 11.92 -16.11
C LYS A 157 -26.19 11.15 -15.59
N ILE A 158 -25.10 11.87 -15.32
CA ILE A 158 -23.91 11.33 -14.66
C ILE A 158 -23.46 12.28 -13.54
N LYS A 159 -23.15 11.76 -12.37
CA LYS A 159 -22.58 12.53 -11.27
C LYS A 159 -21.08 12.25 -11.17
N VAL A 160 -20.26 13.30 -11.08
CA VAL A 160 -18.86 13.20 -10.70
C VAL A 160 -18.73 13.29 -9.18
N ILE A 161 -18.06 12.31 -8.59
CA ILE A 161 -17.63 12.32 -7.19
C ILE A 161 -16.16 12.75 -7.17
N TYR A 162 -15.88 13.88 -6.53
CA TYR A 162 -14.53 14.39 -6.41
C TYR A 162 -13.79 13.70 -5.26
N GLY A 163 -12.53 13.35 -5.47
CA GLY A 163 -11.73 12.69 -4.45
C GLY A 163 -10.25 12.66 -4.82
N THR A 164 -9.45 12.04 -4.00
CA THR A 164 -8.04 11.77 -4.26
C THR A 164 -7.62 10.44 -3.65
N GLU A 165 -6.70 9.73 -4.28
CA GLU A 165 -5.95 8.69 -3.62
C GLU A 165 -4.75 9.34 -2.91
N ALA A 166 -4.86 9.48 -1.61
CA ALA A 166 -3.87 10.13 -0.77
C ALA A 166 -2.70 9.21 -0.45
N TYR A 167 -1.52 9.78 -0.28
CA TYR A 167 -0.39 9.14 0.38
C TYR A 167 -0.49 9.40 1.89
N PHE A 168 -1.30 8.60 2.54
CA PHE A 168 -1.61 8.69 3.96
C PHE A 168 -0.41 8.25 4.81
N MET A 169 -0.16 8.94 5.91
CA MET A 169 0.77 8.51 6.94
C MET A 169 0.10 8.58 8.32
N ASP A 170 0.27 7.53 9.13
CA ASP A 170 -0.23 7.51 10.49
C ASP A 170 0.81 8.14 11.42
N ASP A 171 0.64 9.41 11.71
CA ASP A 171 1.46 10.19 12.64
C ASP A 171 0.90 10.19 14.07
N LEU A 172 -0.22 9.48 14.28
CA LEU A 172 -0.84 9.26 15.58
C LEU A 172 -0.56 7.86 16.13
N VAL A 173 0.53 7.22 15.66
CA VAL A 173 0.94 5.91 16.21
C VAL A 173 1.23 6.06 17.69
N GLU A 174 0.51 5.28 18.50
CA GLU A 174 0.70 5.24 19.94
C GLU A 174 2.03 4.58 20.27
N SER A 175 2.82 5.25 21.09
CA SER A 175 4.05 4.69 21.64
C SER A 175 3.77 3.75 22.82
N VAL A 176 2.64 3.91 23.47
CA VAL A 176 2.15 3.08 24.58
C VAL A 176 0.80 2.50 24.22
N SER A 177 0.70 1.17 24.17
CA SER A 177 -0.54 0.43 23.95
C SER A 177 -1.00 -0.19 25.27
N GLY A 178 -2.24 0.05 25.64
CA GLY A 178 -2.81 -0.36 26.93
C GLY A 178 -2.95 0.82 27.89
N LYS A 179 -3.22 0.50 29.16
CA LYS A 179 -3.42 1.52 30.20
C LYS A 179 -2.46 1.25 31.35
N SER A 180 -1.54 2.16 31.59
CA SER A 180 -0.64 2.12 32.72
C SER A 180 -0.32 3.54 33.16
N GLU A 181 -0.25 3.76 34.46
CA GLU A 181 0.24 4.99 35.08
C GLU A 181 1.61 4.79 35.70
N GLU A 182 2.34 3.73 35.29
CA GLU A 182 3.67 3.43 35.79
C GLU A 182 4.59 4.65 35.66
N PRO A 183 5.26 5.08 36.76
CA PRO A 183 6.27 6.13 36.65
C PRO A 183 7.44 5.71 35.77
N LEU A 184 8.07 6.65 35.02
CA LEU A 184 9.19 6.33 34.13
C LEU A 184 10.46 5.84 34.84
N ASP A 185 10.50 5.89 36.20
CA ASP A 185 11.50 5.24 37.04
C ASP A 185 10.96 3.96 37.72
N GLY A 186 9.77 3.52 37.36
CA GLY A 186 9.16 2.29 37.88
C GLY A 186 9.81 1.02 37.37
N THR A 187 9.00 -0.06 37.30
CA THR A 187 9.47 -1.37 36.85
C THR A 187 8.99 -1.68 35.44
N PHE A 188 9.92 -2.08 34.57
CA PHE A 188 9.68 -2.39 33.17
C PHE A 188 10.39 -3.68 32.78
N ILE A 189 9.79 -4.44 31.84
CA ILE A 189 10.38 -5.62 31.24
C ILE A 189 10.71 -5.31 29.77
N CYS A 190 11.98 -5.05 29.51
CA CYS A 190 12.50 -4.91 28.15
C CYS A 190 12.74 -6.28 27.56
N PHE A 191 12.12 -6.63 26.42
CA PHE A 191 12.22 -7.97 25.84
C PHE A 191 12.32 -7.92 24.32
N ASP A 192 12.90 -8.98 23.80
CA ASP A 192 13.04 -9.22 22.36
C ASP A 192 12.83 -10.72 22.09
N ILE A 193 12.39 -11.07 20.88
CA ILE A 193 12.18 -12.47 20.49
C ILE A 193 12.81 -12.75 19.14
N GLU A 194 13.36 -13.96 19.01
CA GLU A 194 13.72 -14.54 17.71
C GLU A 194 12.64 -15.50 17.26
N THR A 195 12.40 -15.55 15.94
CA THR A 195 11.27 -16.28 15.37
C THR A 195 11.64 -17.00 14.07
N THR A 196 10.84 -17.98 13.64
CA THR A 196 11.01 -18.67 12.36
C THR A 196 10.59 -17.84 11.15
N GLY A 197 9.95 -16.66 11.35
CA GLY A 197 9.49 -15.75 10.31
C GLY A 197 8.71 -14.58 10.89
N LEU A 198 7.96 -13.85 10.05
CA LEU A 198 7.37 -12.56 10.42
C LEU A 198 5.91 -12.62 10.86
N SER A 199 5.22 -13.75 10.75
CA SER A 199 3.78 -13.87 10.98
C SER A 199 3.48 -14.69 12.23
N ALA A 200 2.97 -14.07 13.29
CA ALA A 200 2.58 -14.75 14.52
C ALA A 200 1.55 -15.88 14.33
N ASN A 201 0.79 -15.87 13.21
CA ASN A 201 -0.16 -16.92 12.89
C ASN A 201 0.48 -18.17 12.27
N ARG A 202 1.61 -18.02 11.57
CA ARG A 202 2.28 -19.09 10.81
C ARG A 202 3.62 -19.48 11.43
N ASP A 203 4.31 -18.50 11.97
CA ASP A 203 5.67 -18.66 12.46
C ASP A 203 5.70 -18.85 13.98
N LYS A 204 6.85 -19.25 14.51
CA LYS A 204 7.03 -19.64 15.90
C LYS A 204 8.22 -18.93 16.52
N ILE A 205 8.17 -18.74 17.84
CA ILE A 205 9.29 -18.20 18.62
C ILE A 205 10.39 -19.27 18.70
N THR A 206 11.65 -18.86 18.60
CA THR A 206 12.82 -19.70 18.77
C THR A 206 13.68 -19.31 19.97
N GLU A 207 13.63 -18.03 20.40
CA GLU A 207 14.28 -17.52 21.59
C GLU A 207 13.47 -16.38 22.20
N ILE A 208 13.47 -16.24 23.52
CA ILE A 208 12.95 -15.06 24.25
C ILE A 208 14.07 -14.57 25.17
N GLY A 209 14.45 -13.31 24.99
CA GLY A 209 15.34 -12.58 25.89
C GLY A 209 14.59 -11.45 26.59
N ALA A 210 14.79 -11.29 27.88
CA ALA A 210 14.19 -10.19 28.62
C ALA A 210 15.09 -9.67 29.73
N VAL A 211 14.95 -8.38 30.02
CA VAL A 211 15.72 -7.67 31.04
C VAL A 211 14.76 -6.85 31.89
N LYS A 212 14.86 -6.99 33.18
CA LYS A 212 14.09 -6.18 34.13
C LYS A 212 14.83 -4.89 34.47
N VAL A 213 14.13 -3.79 34.28
CA VAL A 213 14.60 -2.44 34.61
C VAL A 213 13.80 -1.91 35.80
N GLU A 214 14.48 -1.53 36.87
CA GLU A 214 13.89 -0.91 38.07
C GLU A 214 14.67 0.35 38.44
N ASN A 215 13.98 1.47 38.68
CA ASN A 215 14.61 2.75 39.01
C ASN A 215 15.73 3.17 38.02
N GLY A 216 15.52 2.87 36.70
CA GLY A 216 16.49 3.19 35.67
C GLY A 216 17.76 2.32 35.70
N GLN A 217 17.74 1.16 36.34
CA GLN A 217 18.83 0.21 36.39
C GLN A 217 18.37 -1.19 36.00
N ILE A 218 19.25 -1.94 35.36
CA ILE A 218 19.03 -3.35 35.05
C ILE A 218 19.23 -4.15 36.29
N THR A 219 18.20 -4.92 36.71
CA THR A 219 18.22 -5.68 37.98
C THR A 219 18.15 -7.18 37.82
N ASP A 220 17.57 -7.68 36.69
CA ASP A 220 17.43 -9.10 36.46
C ASP A 220 17.38 -9.38 34.94
N THR A 221 17.65 -10.62 34.57
CA THR A 221 17.70 -11.07 33.16
C THR A 221 17.04 -12.44 32.99
N PHE A 222 16.24 -12.60 31.95
CA PHE A 222 15.60 -13.83 31.56
C PHE A 222 16.04 -14.22 30.17
N SER A 223 16.31 -15.51 29.93
CA SER A 223 16.64 -16.05 28.62
C SER A 223 16.16 -17.48 28.50
N THR A 224 15.50 -17.80 27.41
CA THR A 224 15.10 -19.17 27.08
C THR A 224 15.00 -19.38 25.59
N PHE A 225 15.49 -20.54 25.11
CA PHE A 225 15.09 -21.03 23.81
C PHE A 225 13.66 -21.57 23.88
N ALA A 226 13.00 -21.61 22.71
CA ALA A 226 11.70 -22.25 22.55
C ALA A 226 11.76 -23.20 21.34
N ASN A 227 11.25 -24.41 21.52
CA ASN A 227 11.12 -25.35 20.43
C ASN A 227 9.97 -24.91 19.49
N PRO A 228 10.23 -24.54 18.23
CA PRO A 228 9.21 -24.09 17.31
C PRO A 228 8.28 -25.22 16.83
N GLY A 229 8.67 -26.50 17.03
CA GLY A 229 7.93 -27.66 16.53
C GLY A 229 7.91 -27.78 15.00
N MET A 230 8.77 -27.02 14.32
CA MET A 230 8.93 -26.99 12.87
C MET A 230 10.38 -26.63 12.52
N PRO A 231 10.88 -27.01 11.32
CA PRO A 231 12.23 -26.64 10.89
C PRO A 231 12.40 -25.11 10.82
N ILE A 232 13.56 -24.63 11.29
CA ILE A 232 13.94 -23.22 11.17
C ILE A 232 14.42 -22.97 9.74
N PRO A 233 13.85 -21.99 8.99
CA PRO A 233 14.30 -21.67 7.65
C PRO A 233 15.79 -21.30 7.63
N ALA A 234 16.54 -21.79 6.63
CA ALA A 234 17.98 -21.57 6.52
C ALA A 234 18.37 -20.08 6.60
N LYS A 235 17.56 -19.21 6.01
CA LYS A 235 17.75 -17.76 6.05
C LYS A 235 17.63 -17.19 7.48
N ILE A 236 16.77 -17.76 8.30
CA ILE A 236 16.61 -17.36 9.71
C ILE A 236 17.82 -17.84 10.52
N THR A 237 18.24 -19.09 10.31
CA THR A 237 19.48 -19.61 10.93
C THR A 237 20.70 -18.75 10.55
N GLU A 238 20.81 -18.33 9.29
CA GLU A 238 21.89 -17.43 8.86
C GLU A 238 21.83 -16.07 9.57
N LEU A 239 20.63 -15.55 9.82
CA LEU A 239 20.41 -14.25 10.47
C LEU A 239 20.66 -14.32 11.97
N THR A 240 20.07 -15.31 12.68
CA THR A 240 20.03 -15.37 14.15
C THR A 240 21.11 -16.27 14.75
N GLY A 241 21.72 -17.12 13.93
CA GLY A 241 22.63 -18.18 14.38
C GLY A 241 21.93 -19.35 15.09
N ILE A 242 20.60 -19.30 15.26
CA ILE A 242 19.83 -20.35 15.93
C ILE A 242 19.58 -21.50 14.97
N THR A 243 19.96 -22.71 15.39
CA THR A 243 19.81 -23.93 14.61
C THR A 243 18.74 -24.84 15.20
N ASP A 244 18.19 -25.77 14.40
CA ASP A 244 17.25 -26.80 14.88
C ASP A 244 17.83 -27.60 16.04
N ALA A 245 19.14 -27.88 16.03
CA ALA A 245 19.80 -28.61 17.09
C ALA A 245 19.80 -27.88 18.44
N MET A 246 19.89 -26.56 18.43
CA MET A 246 19.87 -25.73 19.66
C MET A 246 18.49 -25.70 20.34
N VAL A 247 17.41 -25.75 19.55
CA VAL A 247 16.05 -25.65 20.06
C VAL A 247 15.34 -27.00 20.22
N LYS A 248 15.97 -28.10 19.80
CA LYS A 248 15.37 -29.45 19.80
C LYS A 248 14.87 -29.88 21.18
N ASP A 249 15.67 -29.68 22.19
CA ASP A 249 15.39 -30.06 23.57
C ASP A 249 14.95 -28.87 24.44
N ALA A 250 14.65 -27.71 23.80
CA ALA A 250 14.15 -26.53 24.47
C ALA A 250 12.67 -26.70 24.88
N PRO A 251 12.19 -25.91 25.86
CA PRO A 251 10.77 -25.85 26.22
C PRO A 251 9.86 -25.61 25.03
N SER A 252 8.64 -26.13 25.09
CA SER A 252 7.61 -25.80 24.08
C SER A 252 7.28 -24.31 24.08
N GLN A 253 6.63 -23.84 23.01
CA GLN A 253 6.15 -22.46 22.92
C GLN A 253 5.37 -22.02 24.17
N SER A 254 4.48 -22.89 24.63
CA SER A 254 3.64 -22.63 25.80
C SER A 254 4.43 -22.52 27.07
N GLU A 255 5.40 -23.38 27.29
CA GLU A 255 6.26 -23.37 28.49
C GLU A 255 7.19 -22.16 28.49
N ALA A 256 7.84 -21.87 27.35
CA ALA A 256 8.75 -20.73 27.22
C ALA A 256 8.02 -19.38 27.44
N VAL A 257 6.85 -19.21 26.81
CA VAL A 257 6.04 -17.98 26.97
C VAL A 257 5.47 -17.90 28.39
N SER A 258 5.02 -19.02 29.00
CA SER A 258 4.57 -18.98 30.41
C SER A 258 5.68 -18.55 31.34
N ALA A 259 6.89 -19.10 31.21
CA ALA A 259 8.04 -18.72 32.01
C ALA A 259 8.41 -17.23 31.82
N PHE A 260 8.35 -16.72 30.58
CA PHE A 260 8.54 -15.30 30.32
C PHE A 260 7.48 -14.44 31.00
N LEU A 261 6.20 -14.81 30.91
CA LEU A 261 5.13 -14.04 31.54
C LEU A 261 5.16 -14.12 33.06
N ASP A 262 5.65 -15.21 33.65
CA ASP A 262 5.89 -15.34 35.10
C ASP A 262 7.06 -14.44 35.56
N PHE A 263 8.11 -14.30 34.72
CA PHE A 263 9.19 -13.32 34.94
C PHE A 263 8.68 -11.88 34.79
N ALA A 264 7.82 -11.62 33.77
CA ALA A 264 7.26 -10.29 33.54
C ALA A 264 6.32 -9.83 34.69
N GLY A 265 5.59 -10.74 35.32
CA GLY A 265 4.56 -10.39 36.30
C GLY A 265 3.49 -9.48 35.67
N ASP A 266 3.08 -8.44 36.40
CA ASP A 266 2.12 -7.43 35.95
C ASP A 266 2.80 -6.17 35.39
N ASN A 267 4.10 -6.21 35.15
CA ASN A 267 4.87 -5.05 34.72
C ASN A 267 4.63 -4.67 33.26
N VAL A 268 4.94 -3.42 32.92
CA VAL A 268 4.86 -2.89 31.57
C VAL A 268 5.93 -3.53 30.69
N LEU A 269 5.54 -4.05 29.55
CA LEU A 269 6.43 -4.64 28.56
C LEU A 269 7.01 -3.55 27.65
N VAL A 270 8.29 -3.64 27.31
CA VAL A 270 8.98 -2.71 26.43
C VAL A 270 9.65 -3.52 25.32
N ALA A 271 9.40 -3.17 24.07
CA ALA A 271 10.07 -3.80 22.93
C ALA A 271 10.46 -2.78 21.85
N HIS A 272 11.33 -3.18 20.93
CA HIS A 272 11.76 -2.34 19.81
C HIS A 272 11.01 -2.72 18.53
N ASN A 273 9.95 -2.03 18.20
CA ASN A 273 8.86 -2.39 17.33
C ASN A 273 7.88 -3.35 18.01
N ALA A 274 7.45 -2.95 19.22
CA ALA A 274 6.61 -3.73 20.12
C ALA A 274 5.40 -4.46 19.50
N PRO A 275 4.71 -3.93 18.45
CA PRO A 275 3.66 -4.67 17.77
C PRO A 275 4.09 -6.03 17.24
N PHE A 276 5.35 -6.19 16.80
CA PHE A 276 5.89 -7.45 16.34
C PHE A 276 5.99 -8.48 17.47
N ASP A 277 6.78 -8.17 18.49
CA ASP A 277 7.07 -9.09 19.59
C ASP A 277 5.81 -9.45 20.39
N THR A 278 5.01 -8.44 20.72
CA THR A 278 3.75 -8.64 21.47
C THR A 278 2.73 -9.47 20.67
N SER A 279 2.77 -9.45 19.34
CA SER A 279 1.86 -10.26 18.52
C SER A 279 2.10 -11.76 18.70
N PHE A 280 3.36 -12.19 18.78
CA PHE A 280 3.76 -13.58 19.00
C PHE A 280 3.42 -14.04 20.42
N ILE A 281 3.71 -13.20 21.44
CA ILE A 281 3.35 -13.51 22.84
C ILE A 281 1.82 -13.62 22.98
N ARG A 282 1.06 -12.68 22.42
CA ARG A 282 -0.40 -12.70 22.44
C ARG A 282 -0.95 -13.97 21.76
N LYS A 283 -0.38 -14.31 20.59
CA LYS A 283 -0.79 -15.53 19.86
C LYS A 283 -0.52 -16.81 20.65
N ALA A 284 0.61 -16.87 21.34
CA ALA A 284 0.92 -17.98 22.25
C ALA A 284 -0.08 -18.03 23.42
N CYS A 285 -0.44 -16.89 24.01
CA CYS A 285 -1.47 -16.80 25.05
C CYS A 285 -2.84 -17.27 24.56
N GLU A 286 -3.26 -16.86 23.35
CA GLU A 286 -4.50 -17.35 22.72
C GLU A 286 -4.51 -18.87 22.59
N ASN A 287 -3.41 -19.46 22.12
CA ASN A 287 -3.27 -20.91 21.95
C ASN A 287 -3.30 -21.68 23.28
N MET A 288 -2.89 -21.03 24.38
CA MET A 288 -2.91 -21.58 25.75
C MET A 288 -4.22 -21.29 26.49
N ASN A 289 -5.17 -20.52 25.91
CA ASN A 289 -6.32 -19.95 26.59
C ASN A 289 -5.94 -19.11 27.82
N ARG A 290 -4.76 -18.44 27.78
CA ARG A 290 -4.30 -17.50 28.82
C ARG A 290 -4.64 -16.08 28.38
N GLU A 291 -5.17 -15.28 29.30
CA GLU A 291 -5.48 -13.88 29.02
C GLU A 291 -4.19 -13.06 28.85
N TYR A 292 -4.19 -12.11 27.90
CA TYR A 292 -3.09 -11.18 27.64
C TYR A 292 -3.54 -9.75 27.91
N ASN A 293 -3.19 -9.21 29.06
CA ASN A 293 -3.60 -7.88 29.53
C ASN A 293 -2.41 -6.93 29.81
N TYR A 294 -1.34 -7.07 29.03
CA TYR A 294 -0.13 -6.25 29.25
C TYR A 294 -0.23 -4.91 28.54
N THR A 295 0.20 -3.85 29.22
CA THR A 295 0.58 -2.60 28.57
C THR A 295 1.95 -2.78 27.95
N SER A 296 2.14 -2.26 26.73
CA SER A 296 3.41 -2.30 26.03
C SER A 296 3.87 -0.94 25.55
N ILE A 297 5.18 -0.71 25.55
CA ILE A 297 5.85 0.50 25.06
C ILE A 297 6.68 0.14 23.83
N ASP A 298 6.51 0.92 22.75
CA ASP A 298 7.31 0.82 21.54
C ASP A 298 8.43 1.87 21.51
N THR A 299 9.66 1.44 21.71
CA THR A 299 10.82 2.35 21.68
C THR A 299 11.13 2.88 20.29
N VAL A 300 10.69 2.22 19.19
CA VAL A 300 10.78 2.76 17.83
C VAL A 300 9.89 3.98 17.70
N ALA A 301 8.65 3.91 18.19
CA ALA A 301 7.71 5.02 18.16
C ALA A 301 8.22 6.23 18.96
N ILE A 302 8.71 5.99 20.19
CA ILE A 302 9.33 7.03 21.01
C ILE A 302 10.55 7.61 20.31
N SER A 303 11.47 6.77 19.83
CA SER A 303 12.69 7.24 19.14
C SER A 303 12.38 8.12 17.94
N ARG A 304 11.35 7.77 17.15
CA ARG A 304 10.88 8.60 16.02
C ARG A 304 10.37 9.96 16.47
N ALA A 305 9.67 9.99 17.60
CA ALA A 305 9.05 11.21 18.10
C ALA A 305 10.07 12.20 18.66
N ILE A 306 11.08 11.71 19.40
CA ILE A 306 11.96 12.59 20.19
C ILE A 306 13.42 12.66 19.71
N LEU A 307 13.90 11.72 18.86
CA LEU A 307 15.27 11.77 18.34
C LEU A 307 15.29 12.46 16.97
N THR A 308 15.81 13.68 16.95
CA THR A 308 16.05 14.44 15.72
C THR A 308 17.33 13.96 15.03
N ASP A 309 17.44 14.17 13.71
CA ASP A 309 18.66 13.92 12.91
C ASP A 309 19.19 12.46 12.92
N ILE A 310 18.40 11.52 13.40
CA ILE A 310 18.73 10.08 13.31
C ILE A 310 18.37 9.52 11.93
N LYS A 311 19.28 8.74 11.32
CA LYS A 311 19.09 8.20 9.96
C LYS A 311 17.87 7.24 9.86
N ASN A 312 17.71 6.38 10.83
CA ASN A 312 16.58 5.46 10.99
C ASN A 312 16.50 5.05 12.47
N CYS A 313 15.42 4.36 12.86
CA CYS A 313 15.21 3.90 14.24
C CYS A 313 15.40 2.39 14.38
N LYS A 314 16.39 1.79 13.71
CA LYS A 314 16.84 0.42 14.01
C LYS A 314 17.58 0.40 15.34
N LEU A 315 17.56 -0.70 16.05
CA LEU A 315 18.16 -0.87 17.36
C LEU A 315 19.64 -0.41 17.38
N ASP A 316 20.44 -0.88 16.43
CA ASP A 316 21.84 -0.51 16.25
C ASP A 316 22.06 0.99 16.01
N THR A 317 21.19 1.59 15.20
CA THR A 317 21.29 3.01 14.86
C THR A 317 20.93 3.88 16.06
N VAL A 318 19.91 3.49 16.82
CA VAL A 318 19.52 4.19 18.05
C VAL A 318 20.61 4.04 19.11
N ALA A 319 21.16 2.84 19.32
CA ALA A 319 22.25 2.59 20.25
C ALA A 319 23.49 3.46 19.94
N LYS A 320 23.91 3.54 18.67
CA LYS A 320 25.00 4.41 18.20
C LYS A 320 24.69 5.90 18.41
N TYR A 321 23.48 6.33 18.07
CA TYR A 321 23.04 7.72 18.28
C TYR A 321 23.12 8.12 19.75
N LEU A 322 22.72 7.22 20.63
CA LEU A 322 22.77 7.43 22.09
C LEU A 322 24.14 7.13 22.71
N ARG A 323 25.13 6.68 21.91
CA ARG A 323 26.49 6.35 22.34
C ARG A 323 26.56 5.25 23.40
N LEU A 324 25.74 4.21 23.26
CA LEU A 324 25.61 3.11 24.20
C LEU A 324 26.60 1.95 23.98
N GLY A 325 27.48 2.07 22.98
CA GLY A 325 28.46 1.05 22.61
C GLY A 325 27.96 0.09 21.54
N ASP A 326 28.84 -0.86 21.16
CA ASP A 326 28.50 -1.94 20.23
C ASP A 326 28.03 -3.19 21.00
N PHE A 327 27.21 -4.02 20.38
CA PHE A 327 26.69 -5.26 20.96
C PHE A 327 26.52 -6.32 19.88
N ASN A 328 26.34 -7.57 20.26
CA ASN A 328 26.09 -8.67 19.33
C ASN A 328 24.62 -8.70 18.96
N HIS A 329 24.32 -8.45 17.70
CA HIS A 329 22.96 -8.50 17.18
C HIS A 329 22.49 -9.93 16.95
N HIS A 330 21.16 -10.10 16.98
CA HIS A 330 20.45 -11.33 16.64
C HIS A 330 20.59 -12.44 17.69
N ARG A 331 20.69 -12.04 18.96
CA ARG A 331 20.47 -12.87 20.13
C ARG A 331 19.49 -12.11 21.02
N ALA A 332 18.33 -12.70 21.27
CA ALA A 332 17.24 -12.05 21.97
C ALA A 332 17.65 -11.42 23.33
N THR A 333 18.58 -12.05 24.04
CA THR A 333 19.06 -11.52 25.33
C THR A 333 19.94 -10.28 25.15
N ASP A 334 20.87 -10.30 24.18
CA ASP A 334 21.77 -9.16 23.91
C ASP A 334 20.97 -7.96 23.37
N ASP A 335 19.99 -8.24 22.49
CA ASP A 335 19.07 -7.23 21.94
C ASP A 335 18.17 -6.65 23.06
N ALA A 336 17.64 -7.48 23.98
CA ALA A 336 16.86 -7.02 25.12
C ALA A 336 17.68 -6.16 26.12
N GLU A 337 18.98 -6.51 26.34
CA GLU A 337 19.86 -5.69 27.18
C GLU A 337 20.15 -4.33 26.53
N MET A 338 20.46 -4.30 25.24
CA MET A 338 20.66 -3.03 24.53
C MET A 338 19.36 -2.21 24.49
N LEU A 339 18.22 -2.86 24.26
CA LEU A 339 16.91 -2.23 24.35
C LEU A 339 16.67 -1.59 25.74
N ALA A 340 17.01 -2.28 26.82
CA ALA A 340 16.89 -1.73 28.18
C ALA A 340 17.74 -0.45 28.37
N ARG A 341 18.98 -0.45 27.87
CA ARG A 341 19.86 0.74 27.90
C ARG A 341 19.30 1.89 27.07
N ILE A 342 18.74 1.60 25.89
CA ILE A 342 18.04 2.58 25.04
C ILE A 342 16.84 3.14 25.79
N PHE A 343 15.98 2.27 26.35
CA PHE A 343 14.77 2.68 27.06
C PHE A 343 15.07 3.58 28.24
N ILE A 344 16.05 3.24 29.08
CA ILE A 344 16.51 4.07 30.19
C ILE A 344 16.90 5.47 29.71
N ASN A 345 17.65 5.55 28.60
CA ASN A 345 18.07 6.84 28.04
C ASN A 345 16.88 7.63 27.47
N LEU A 346 15.94 6.95 26.81
CA LEU A 346 14.71 7.58 26.35
C LEU A 346 13.85 8.10 27.51
N CYS A 347 13.72 7.35 28.60
CA CYS A 347 13.00 7.80 29.80
C CYS A 347 13.63 9.07 30.40
N THR A 348 14.97 9.14 30.46
CA THR A 348 15.67 10.35 30.91
C THR A 348 15.31 11.55 30.04
N ARG A 349 15.35 11.41 28.70
CA ARG A 349 14.96 12.48 27.77
C ARG A 349 13.50 12.86 27.87
N LEU A 350 12.59 11.87 28.02
CA LEU A 350 11.17 12.14 28.21
C LEU A 350 10.92 12.97 29.47
N LYS A 351 11.66 12.72 30.55
CA LYS A 351 11.59 13.52 31.77
C LYS A 351 12.19 14.92 31.59
N ASP A 352 13.40 15.00 31.09
CA ASP A 352 14.18 16.25 31.05
C ASP A 352 13.70 17.23 29.97
N ASP A 353 13.39 16.73 28.77
CA ASP A 353 13.07 17.55 27.60
C ASP A 353 11.56 17.77 27.42
N TYR A 354 10.72 16.83 27.90
CA TYR A 354 9.27 16.84 27.67
C TYR A 354 8.44 16.91 28.96
N ASN A 355 9.06 16.90 30.14
CA ASN A 355 8.39 16.88 31.47
C ASN A 355 7.39 15.71 31.64
N ILE A 356 7.64 14.59 30.97
CA ILE A 356 6.83 13.38 31.10
C ILE A 356 7.35 12.54 32.26
N THR A 357 6.46 12.17 33.16
CA THR A 357 6.83 11.42 34.37
C THR A 357 6.17 10.04 34.43
N LYS A 358 5.09 9.84 33.70
CA LYS A 358 4.30 8.60 33.67
C LYS A 358 4.06 8.09 32.26
N THR A 359 3.85 6.80 32.15
CA THR A 359 3.60 6.11 30.86
C THR A 359 2.36 6.62 30.13
N ASN A 360 1.26 6.94 30.82
CA ASN A 360 0.02 7.44 30.20
C ASN A 360 0.16 8.85 29.60
N GLU A 361 1.20 9.61 29.96
CA GLU A 361 1.49 10.93 29.41
C GLU A 361 2.19 10.88 28.06
N ILE A 362 2.90 9.78 27.75
CA ILE A 362 3.75 9.66 26.56
C ILE A 362 2.95 9.91 25.29
N ASN A 363 1.87 9.17 25.06
CA ASN A 363 1.08 9.28 23.84
C ASN A 363 0.50 10.68 23.59
N THR A 364 0.18 11.41 24.63
CA THR A 364 -0.42 12.76 24.51
C THR A 364 0.62 13.84 24.29
N GLN A 365 1.79 13.72 24.86
CA GLN A 365 2.81 14.77 24.82
C GLN A 365 3.79 14.66 23.66
N ILE A 366 4.04 13.44 23.15
CA ILE A 366 4.90 13.24 21.97
C ILE A 366 4.11 12.94 20.70
N ALA A 367 2.77 12.94 20.75
CA ALA A 367 1.91 12.71 19.59
C ALA A 367 2.20 13.73 18.47
N GLY A 368 2.40 13.26 17.24
CA GLY A 368 2.75 14.11 16.10
C GLY A 368 4.18 14.67 16.13
N GLY A 369 4.97 14.37 17.18
CA GLY A 369 6.40 14.62 17.21
C GLY A 369 7.16 13.65 16.30
N GLY A 370 8.23 14.14 15.65
CA GLY A 370 9.09 13.30 14.84
C GLY A 370 9.12 13.72 13.36
N ASP A 371 10.15 13.24 12.67
CA ASP A 371 10.35 13.53 11.25
C ASP A 371 9.35 12.73 10.41
N PHE A 372 8.29 13.39 9.93
CA PHE A 372 7.26 12.79 9.07
C PHE A 372 7.85 12.09 7.82
N LYS A 373 9.08 12.45 7.42
CA LYS A 373 9.78 11.82 6.29
C LYS A 373 10.12 10.35 6.54
N LYS A 374 10.20 9.94 7.81
CA LYS A 374 10.54 8.58 8.25
C LYS A 374 9.31 7.68 8.43
N LEU A 375 8.10 8.24 8.45
CA LEU A 375 6.88 7.48 8.56
C LEU A 375 6.58 6.71 7.26
N PRO A 376 6.06 5.47 7.33
CA PRO A 376 5.55 4.77 6.17
C PRO A 376 4.36 5.51 5.58
N THR A 377 4.16 5.36 4.28
CA THR A 377 2.99 5.91 3.59
C THR A 377 2.15 4.79 3.01
N TYR A 378 0.84 4.94 3.13
CA TYR A 378 -0.16 4.01 2.61
C TYR A 378 -1.07 4.74 1.63
N HIS A 379 -1.73 4.01 0.74
CA HIS A 379 -2.77 4.57 -0.10
C HIS A 379 -4.07 4.69 0.71
N GLN A 380 -4.84 5.76 0.46
CA GLN A 380 -6.12 6.01 1.11
C GLN A 380 -7.03 6.82 0.20
N ILE A 381 -8.25 6.35 -0.02
CA ILE A 381 -9.23 7.10 -0.80
C ILE A 381 -9.92 8.13 0.10
N ILE A 382 -9.97 9.37 -0.39
CA ILE A 382 -10.69 10.48 0.25
C ILE A 382 -11.70 11.01 -0.76
N LEU A 383 -13.00 10.82 -0.51
CA LEU A 383 -14.08 11.29 -1.37
C LEU A 383 -14.80 12.48 -0.74
N VAL A 384 -15.30 13.36 -1.58
CA VAL A 384 -16.05 14.56 -1.18
C VAL A 384 -17.53 14.25 -1.10
N LYS A 385 -18.14 14.48 0.07
CA LYS A 385 -19.59 14.33 0.32
C LYS A 385 -20.37 15.62 0.01
N ASN A 386 -19.79 16.79 0.29
CA ASN A 386 -20.41 18.09 0.14
C ASN A 386 -19.37 19.21 -0.04
N LEU A 387 -19.81 20.46 -0.16
CA LEU A 387 -18.92 21.61 -0.37
C LEU A 387 -17.94 21.87 0.80
N THR A 388 -18.32 21.54 2.03
CA THR A 388 -17.40 21.60 3.18
C THR A 388 -16.26 20.60 2.98
N GLY A 389 -16.60 19.36 2.57
CA GLY A 389 -15.61 18.33 2.25
C GLY A 389 -14.71 18.72 1.09
N LEU A 390 -15.24 19.35 0.03
CA LEU A 390 -14.41 19.83 -1.08
C LEU A 390 -13.38 20.87 -0.61
N LYS A 391 -13.79 21.80 0.23
CA LYS A 391 -12.89 22.80 0.82
C LYS A 391 -11.83 22.14 1.72
N ASN A 392 -12.22 21.14 2.49
CA ASN A 392 -11.31 20.38 3.36
C ASN A 392 -10.34 19.52 2.53
N LEU A 393 -10.80 18.90 1.45
CA LEU A 393 -9.92 18.16 0.53
C LEU A 393 -8.84 19.05 -0.07
N TYR A 394 -9.21 20.26 -0.56
CA TYR A 394 -8.24 21.21 -1.09
C TYR A 394 -7.20 21.65 -0.04
N LYS A 395 -7.61 21.83 1.22
CA LYS A 395 -6.67 22.13 2.32
C LYS A 395 -5.70 20.97 2.54
N LEU A 396 -6.21 19.74 2.61
CA LEU A 396 -5.38 18.55 2.80
C LEU A 396 -4.37 18.37 1.66
N ILE A 397 -4.78 18.53 0.41
CA ILE A 397 -3.89 18.49 -0.76
C ILE A 397 -2.85 19.63 -0.66
N SER A 398 -3.26 20.83 -0.28
CA SER A 398 -2.34 21.96 -0.12
C SER A 398 -1.30 21.69 0.97
N TYR A 399 -1.69 21.18 2.13
CA TYR A 399 -0.75 20.80 3.19
C TYR A 399 0.19 19.67 2.74
N ALA A 400 -0.33 18.68 2.02
CA ALA A 400 0.48 17.60 1.50
C ALA A 400 1.61 18.07 0.56
N HIS A 401 1.33 19.09 -0.26
CA HIS A 401 2.31 19.64 -1.20
C HIS A 401 3.21 20.72 -0.60
N LEU A 402 2.71 21.55 0.30
CA LEU A 402 3.45 22.71 0.84
C LEU A 402 4.20 22.39 2.15
N THR A 403 3.63 21.51 3.00
CA THR A 403 4.17 21.25 4.34
C THR A 403 4.74 19.85 4.47
N TYR A 404 4.02 18.84 3.96
CA TYR A 404 4.34 17.44 4.19
C TYR A 404 4.90 16.72 2.96
N PHE A 405 5.43 17.46 1.98
CA PHE A 405 6.01 16.86 0.79
C PHE A 405 7.38 16.23 1.09
N TYR A 406 7.49 14.93 0.85
CA TYR A 406 8.76 14.22 0.81
C TYR A 406 8.67 13.05 -0.17
N LYS A 407 9.32 13.18 -1.32
CA LYS A 407 9.24 12.28 -2.49
C LYS A 407 7.84 12.23 -3.12
N LYS A 408 6.79 12.42 -2.35
CA LYS A 408 5.37 12.45 -2.72
C LYS A 408 4.57 13.29 -1.71
N PRO A 409 3.40 13.82 -2.10
CA PRO A 409 2.58 14.63 -1.20
C PRO A 409 1.92 13.73 -0.13
N ARG A 410 2.29 13.91 1.14
CA ARG A 410 1.82 13.07 2.25
C ARG A 410 0.70 13.75 3.01
N ILE A 411 -0.31 12.97 3.41
CA ILE A 411 -1.39 13.46 4.27
C ILE A 411 -1.27 12.79 5.64
N PRO A 412 -0.93 13.55 6.70
CA PRO A 412 -0.92 13.04 8.07
C PRO A 412 -2.33 12.69 8.56
N LYS A 413 -2.45 11.64 9.34
CA LYS A 413 -3.71 11.26 10.01
C LYS A 413 -4.23 12.40 10.92
N SER A 414 -3.33 13.09 11.62
CA SER A 414 -3.66 14.23 12.46
C SER A 414 -4.35 15.34 11.68
N GLU A 415 -3.86 15.69 10.48
CA GLU A 415 -4.49 16.69 9.62
C GLU A 415 -5.81 16.18 8.99
N LEU A 416 -5.84 14.89 8.62
CA LEU A 416 -7.06 14.29 8.08
C LEU A 416 -8.19 14.30 9.11
N VAL A 417 -7.91 13.98 10.37
CA VAL A 417 -8.90 14.01 11.46
C VAL A 417 -9.44 15.41 11.68
N LYS A 418 -8.58 16.44 11.69
CA LYS A 418 -8.99 17.86 11.82
C LYS A 418 -9.89 18.34 10.68
N HIS A 419 -9.73 17.78 9.49
CA HIS A 419 -10.44 18.22 8.27
C HIS A 419 -11.41 17.14 7.74
N ARG A 420 -11.83 16.18 8.58
CA ARG A 420 -12.67 15.04 8.16
C ARG A 420 -14.11 15.44 7.80
N GLU A 421 -14.61 16.55 8.27
CA GLU A 421 -15.99 16.99 8.02
C GLU A 421 -16.29 17.08 6.52
N GLY A 422 -17.36 16.42 6.08
CA GLY A 422 -17.79 16.42 4.68
C GLY A 422 -16.97 15.50 3.76
N LEU A 423 -16.08 14.68 4.32
CA LEU A 423 -15.30 13.66 3.60
C LEU A 423 -15.83 12.24 3.90
N ILE A 424 -15.56 11.33 2.97
CA ILE A 424 -15.77 9.89 3.11
C ILE A 424 -14.41 9.24 2.86
N ILE A 425 -13.99 8.39 3.79
CA ILE A 425 -12.65 7.78 3.78
C ILE A 425 -12.76 6.29 3.45
N GLY A 426 -12.04 5.86 2.43
CA GLY A 426 -11.95 4.47 1.98
C GLY A 426 -10.60 3.83 2.26
N SER A 427 -10.58 2.50 2.40
CA SER A 427 -9.37 1.73 2.74
C SER A 427 -8.36 1.59 1.60
N ALA A 428 -8.71 2.00 0.39
CA ALA A 428 -7.92 1.88 -0.84
C ALA A 428 -7.50 0.44 -1.21
N CYS A 429 -6.43 0.32 -2.00
CA CYS A 429 -5.94 -0.90 -2.64
C CYS A 429 -5.00 -1.72 -1.74
N CYS A 430 -4.23 -2.65 -2.35
CA CYS A 430 -3.22 -3.45 -1.67
C CYS A 430 -2.10 -2.62 -0.99
N ALA A 431 -1.88 -1.38 -1.41
CA ALA A 431 -0.97 -0.44 -0.75
C ALA A 431 -1.62 0.33 0.43
N GLY A 432 -2.90 0.08 0.73
CA GLY A 432 -3.61 0.65 1.86
C GLY A 432 -3.16 0.08 3.21
N GLN A 433 -3.30 0.87 4.28
CA GLN A 433 -2.87 0.48 5.63
C GLN A 433 -3.56 -0.80 6.12
N LEU A 434 -4.88 -0.91 5.91
CA LEU A 434 -5.65 -2.09 6.33
C LEU A 434 -5.16 -3.36 5.63
N TYR A 435 -4.98 -3.27 4.32
CA TYR A 435 -4.54 -4.40 3.52
C TYR A 435 -3.13 -4.87 3.92
N GLN A 436 -2.21 -3.93 4.10
CA GLN A 436 -0.87 -4.22 4.58
C GLN A 436 -0.86 -4.83 5.99
N ALA A 437 -1.75 -4.37 6.88
CA ALA A 437 -1.90 -4.96 8.21
C ALA A 437 -2.37 -6.43 8.15
N ILE A 438 -3.28 -6.76 7.23
CA ILE A 438 -3.76 -8.13 7.00
C ILE A 438 -2.63 -9.01 6.44
N LEU A 439 -1.89 -8.53 5.44
CA LEU A 439 -0.76 -9.25 4.85
C LEU A 439 0.33 -9.59 5.86
N LEU A 440 0.63 -8.64 6.75
CA LEU A 440 1.61 -8.82 7.82
C LEU A 440 1.10 -9.69 8.96
N GLY A 441 -0.15 -10.18 8.88
CA GLY A 441 -0.74 -11.03 9.90
C GLY A 441 -0.91 -10.32 11.26
N LYS A 442 -1.19 -9.01 11.26
CA LYS A 442 -1.42 -8.27 12.50
C LYS A 442 -2.58 -8.85 13.30
N PRO A 443 -2.56 -8.72 14.65
CA PRO A 443 -3.63 -9.20 15.50
C PRO A 443 -4.99 -8.61 15.11
N TRP A 444 -6.05 -9.41 15.25
CA TRP A 444 -7.40 -8.99 14.90
C TRP A 444 -7.86 -7.68 15.55
N PRO A 445 -7.55 -7.39 16.84
CA PRO A 445 -7.89 -6.10 17.44
C PRO A 445 -7.25 -4.90 16.74
N GLU A 446 -6.00 -5.02 16.27
CA GLU A 446 -5.33 -3.96 15.49
C GLU A 446 -5.97 -3.81 14.10
N ILE A 447 -6.23 -4.92 13.41
CA ILE A 447 -6.93 -4.91 12.12
C ILE A 447 -8.28 -4.22 12.27
N LYS A 448 -9.04 -4.56 13.33
CA LYS A 448 -10.34 -3.95 13.64
C LYS A 448 -10.22 -2.46 13.93
N ALA A 449 -9.21 -2.04 14.69
CA ALA A 449 -8.96 -0.62 14.99
C ALA A 449 -8.64 0.17 13.71
N ILE A 450 -7.77 -0.36 12.85
CA ILE A 450 -7.47 0.23 11.54
C ILE A 450 -8.73 0.30 10.67
N ALA A 451 -9.49 -0.80 10.58
CA ALA A 451 -10.72 -0.86 9.77
C ALA A 451 -11.77 0.14 10.24
N SER A 452 -11.88 0.37 11.55
CA SER A 452 -12.85 1.29 12.15
C SER A 452 -12.59 2.77 11.83
N PHE A 453 -11.42 3.10 11.30
CA PHE A 453 -11.08 4.46 10.87
C PHE A 453 -11.77 4.82 9.55
N TYR A 454 -12.07 3.83 8.70
CA TYR A 454 -12.66 4.03 7.37
C TYR A 454 -14.18 4.07 7.40
N ASP A 455 -14.77 4.83 6.49
CA ASP A 455 -16.23 4.88 6.28
C ASP A 455 -16.69 3.72 5.39
N TYR A 456 -15.80 3.20 4.52
CA TYR A 456 -16.03 1.99 3.73
C TYR A 456 -14.71 1.24 3.47
N LEU A 457 -14.84 -0.06 3.20
CA LEU A 457 -13.72 -0.93 2.85
C LEU A 457 -13.81 -1.29 1.37
N GLU A 458 -12.68 -1.22 0.68
CA GLU A 458 -12.57 -1.52 -0.73
C GLU A 458 -12.13 -2.97 -0.94
N ILE A 459 -12.83 -3.67 -1.84
CA ILE A 459 -12.46 -4.99 -2.32
C ILE A 459 -12.13 -4.87 -3.81
N GLN A 460 -10.89 -5.09 -4.16
CA GLN A 460 -10.44 -5.01 -5.53
C GLN A 460 -10.64 -6.32 -6.30
N HIS A 461 -10.68 -6.20 -7.63
CA HIS A 461 -10.75 -7.34 -8.53
C HIS A 461 -9.60 -8.32 -8.29
N ALA A 462 -9.88 -9.64 -8.33
CA ALA A 462 -8.90 -10.69 -8.08
C ALA A 462 -7.63 -10.58 -8.96
N GLY A 463 -7.73 -10.00 -10.16
CA GLY A 463 -6.60 -9.72 -11.03
C GLY A 463 -5.54 -8.80 -10.41
N ASN A 464 -5.97 -7.81 -9.63
CA ASN A 464 -5.07 -6.88 -8.93
C ASN A 464 -4.34 -7.54 -7.75
N ASN A 465 -4.92 -8.63 -7.21
CA ASN A 465 -4.41 -9.33 -6.06
C ASN A 465 -3.77 -10.69 -6.43
N LYS A 466 -3.50 -10.91 -7.72
CA LYS A 466 -3.04 -12.18 -8.25
C LYS A 466 -1.70 -12.65 -7.67
N PHE A 467 -0.83 -11.71 -7.30
CA PHE A 467 0.44 -11.99 -6.65
C PHE A 467 0.29 -12.65 -5.27
N MET A 468 -0.82 -12.39 -4.57
CA MET A 468 -1.09 -12.96 -3.25
C MET A 468 -1.79 -14.33 -3.30
N ILE A 469 -2.55 -14.58 -4.35
CA ILE A 469 -3.27 -15.86 -4.52
C ILE A 469 -2.27 -17.00 -4.82
N ARG A 470 -1.06 -16.67 -5.23
CA ARG A 470 -0.01 -17.62 -5.63
C ARG A 470 0.99 -17.96 -4.52
N GLU A 471 0.96 -17.24 -3.41
CA GLU A 471 1.75 -17.49 -2.20
C GLU A 471 0.88 -18.06 -1.07
#